data_e58ec563dbdefc183e871e91f77f0c23
#
_entry.id   e58ec563dbdefc183e871e91f77f0c23
#
_cell.length_a   1.000
_cell.length_b   1.000
_cell.length_c   1.000
_cell.angle_alpha   90.00
_cell.angle_beta   90.00
_cell.angle_gamma   90.00
#
_symmetry.space_group_name_H-M   'P 1'
#
loop_
_entity.id
_entity.type
_entity.pdbx_description
1 polymer ?
#
loop_
_entity_poly.entity_id
_entity_poly.type
_entity_poly.pdbx_seq_one_letter_code
_entity_poly.pdbx_strand_id
1 'polypeptide(L)'
;MKLFRASVLFFVTVTAVFGCTTPPKPYQSKLDPLALQQMQTQDFETSKKILFASVISVFQDTGFVIEAADLETGVITSKSATVTNQSYGIGYIYSVAVRATAFVEETSPNHAKARLNYLESRIQSTVYGAGSPNDIPNEDPAYYEKIFNKIREAVFLREAYKATPDKPK
;
A
#
# COMPACT_ATOMS: atom_id res chain seq x y z
N MET A 1 28.15 -22.56 -61.56
CA MET A 1 28.80 -21.91 -60.38
C MET A 1 28.29 -20.45 -60.12
N LYS A 2 27.10 -20.03 -60.57
CA LYS A 2 26.56 -18.68 -60.36
C LYS A 2 25.29 -18.63 -59.51
N LEU A 3 24.70 -19.81 -59.15
CA LEU A 3 23.47 -19.91 -58.34
C LEU A 3 23.70 -20.03 -56.85
N PHE A 4 24.91 -20.27 -56.42
CA PHE A 4 25.26 -20.48 -54.98
C PHE A 4 25.59 -19.16 -54.25
N ARG A 5 25.78 -18.06 -54.95
CA ARG A 5 26.14 -16.76 -54.37
C ARG A 5 24.96 -15.89 -54.00
N ALA A 6 23.78 -16.18 -54.52
CA ALA A 6 22.56 -15.40 -54.27
C ALA A 6 21.84 -15.83 -52.96
N SER A 7 22.06 -17.10 -52.51
CA SER A 7 21.33 -17.62 -51.34
C SER A 7 21.99 -17.26 -49.97
N VAL A 8 23.24 -16.83 -49.96
CA VAL A 8 23.95 -16.45 -48.72
C VAL A 8 23.65 -14.98 -48.33
N LEU A 9 23.31 -14.15 -49.27
CA LEU A 9 23.00 -12.71 -49.01
C LEU A 9 21.59 -12.46 -48.45
N PHE A 10 20.69 -13.44 -48.51
CA PHE A 10 19.33 -13.29 -48.00
C PHE A 10 19.18 -13.69 -46.52
N PHE A 11 20.20 -14.33 -45.94
CA PHE A 11 20.13 -14.86 -44.54
C PHE A 11 20.70 -13.90 -43.48
N VAL A 12 21.30 -12.76 -43.89
CA VAL A 12 21.98 -11.84 -42.94
C VAL A 12 21.11 -10.65 -42.50
N THR A 13 19.92 -10.44 -43.07
CA THR A 13 19.11 -9.25 -42.81
C THR A 13 17.96 -9.44 -41.80
N VAL A 14 17.85 -10.57 -41.10
CA VAL A 14 16.71 -10.85 -40.16
C VAL A 14 17.08 -10.66 -38.68
N THR A 15 18.27 -10.24 -38.31
CA THR A 15 18.71 -10.20 -36.91
C THR A 15 18.90 -8.80 -36.31
N ALA A 16 17.95 -7.89 -36.48
CA ALA A 16 18.06 -6.60 -35.78
C ALA A 16 16.71 -5.94 -35.45
N VAL A 17 15.81 -6.66 -34.79
CA VAL A 17 14.67 -5.99 -34.08
C VAL A 17 14.51 -6.61 -32.70
N PHE A 18 15.54 -6.61 -31.88
CA PHE A 18 15.35 -6.65 -30.43
C PHE A 18 14.97 -5.24 -30.00
N GLY A 19 13.68 -4.94 -30.07
CA GLY A 19 13.11 -3.77 -29.45
C GLY A 19 13.41 -3.79 -27.96
N CYS A 20 14.35 -2.94 -27.50
CA CYS A 20 14.52 -2.65 -26.09
C CYS A 20 13.21 -2.05 -25.58
N THR A 21 12.37 -2.85 -24.95
CA THR A 21 11.24 -2.34 -24.17
C THR A 21 11.83 -1.59 -22.98
N THR A 22 11.75 -0.28 -23.00
CA THR A 22 12.13 0.53 -21.83
C THR A 22 11.25 0.10 -20.65
N PRO A 23 11.86 -0.23 -19.49
CA PRO A 23 11.08 -0.57 -18.31
C PRO A 23 10.16 0.60 -17.94
N PRO A 24 8.96 0.34 -17.41
CA PRO A 24 8.07 1.39 -16.95
C PRO A 24 8.79 2.27 -15.93
N LYS A 25 8.64 3.59 -16.06
CA LYS A 25 9.24 4.53 -15.10
C LYS A 25 8.62 4.27 -13.72
N PRO A 26 9.43 4.16 -12.65
CA PRO A 26 8.90 4.04 -11.30
C PRO A 26 8.06 5.27 -10.96
N TYR A 27 7.05 5.08 -10.10
CA TYR A 27 6.26 6.19 -9.59
C TYR A 27 7.18 7.22 -8.93
N GLN A 28 7.01 8.48 -9.30
CA GLN A 28 7.69 9.60 -8.66
C GLN A 28 6.66 10.38 -7.84
N SER A 29 6.89 10.46 -6.52
CA SER A 29 6.10 11.28 -5.62
C SER A 29 6.13 12.74 -6.07
N LYS A 30 4.99 13.41 -5.93
CA LYS A 30 4.88 14.86 -6.15
C LYS A 30 5.32 15.65 -4.92
N LEU A 31 5.34 15.00 -3.75
CA LEU A 31 5.75 15.58 -2.49
C LEU A 31 7.23 15.34 -2.25
N ASP A 32 7.86 16.30 -1.56
CA ASP A 32 9.17 16.10 -0.97
C ASP A 32 9.16 14.92 0.00
N PRO A 33 10.20 14.06 0.02
CA PRO A 33 10.25 12.88 0.90
C PRO A 33 10.04 13.20 2.37
N LEU A 34 10.52 14.35 2.86
CA LEU A 34 10.34 14.77 4.24
C LEU A 34 8.87 15.16 4.52
N ALA A 35 8.25 15.91 3.63
CA ALA A 35 6.83 16.28 3.73
C ALA A 35 5.94 15.03 3.71
N LEU A 36 6.24 14.07 2.86
CA LEU A 36 5.54 12.79 2.81
C LEU A 36 5.69 12.02 4.14
N GLN A 37 6.89 11.95 4.69
CA GLN A 37 7.15 11.29 5.97
C GLN A 37 6.41 11.97 7.12
N GLN A 38 6.40 13.30 7.19
CA GLN A 38 5.67 14.06 8.21
C GLN A 38 4.17 13.78 8.15
N MET A 39 3.58 13.79 6.96
CA MET A 39 2.17 13.48 6.76
C MET A 39 1.81 12.05 7.19
N GLN A 40 2.70 11.11 6.97
CA GLN A 40 2.53 9.69 7.28
C GLN A 40 2.75 9.33 8.75
N THR A 41 3.23 10.26 9.58
CA THR A 41 3.71 9.97 10.93
C THR A 41 2.98 10.81 11.97
N GLN A 42 2.58 10.17 13.09
CA GLN A 42 1.93 10.83 14.22
C GLN A 42 2.43 10.26 15.55
N ASP A 43 2.70 11.14 16.52
CA ASP A 43 3.02 10.78 17.89
C ASP A 43 1.76 10.68 18.75
N PHE A 44 1.80 9.78 19.76
CA PHE A 44 0.70 9.49 20.67
C PHE A 44 1.23 9.34 22.10
N GLU A 45 0.51 9.92 23.06
CA GLU A 45 0.79 9.78 24.49
C GLU A 45 0.15 8.49 25.03
N THR A 46 0.69 7.34 24.63
CA THR A 46 0.23 6.02 25.04
C THR A 46 1.33 4.97 24.84
N SER A 47 1.16 3.78 25.43
CA SER A 47 2.11 2.68 25.22
C SER A 47 2.02 2.10 23.79
N LYS A 48 3.15 1.56 23.29
CA LYS A 48 3.21 0.84 22.01
C LYS A 48 2.09 -0.19 21.87
N LYS A 49 1.82 -0.95 22.93
CA LYS A 49 0.79 -2.02 22.93
C LYS A 49 -0.61 -1.47 22.67
N ILE A 50 -0.99 -0.37 23.30
CA ILE A 50 -2.31 0.25 23.13
C ILE A 50 -2.42 0.87 21.73
N LEU A 51 -1.40 1.61 21.30
CA LEU A 51 -1.38 2.19 19.97
C LEU A 51 -1.48 1.11 18.88
N PHE A 52 -0.68 0.05 18.98
CA PHE A 52 -0.68 -1.07 18.06
C PHE A 52 -2.07 -1.73 17.92
N ALA A 53 -2.72 -2.04 19.06
CA ALA A 53 -4.06 -2.59 19.07
C ALA A 53 -5.11 -1.61 18.49
N SER A 54 -4.92 -0.29 18.71
CA SER A 54 -5.81 0.75 18.17
C SER A 54 -5.69 0.88 16.66
N VAL A 55 -4.47 0.80 16.12
CA VAL A 55 -4.24 0.79 14.65
C VAL A 55 -4.92 -0.41 14.00
N ILE A 56 -4.78 -1.62 14.58
CA ILE A 56 -5.45 -2.82 14.08
C ILE A 56 -6.97 -2.63 14.03
N SER A 57 -7.58 -2.14 15.13
CA SER A 57 -9.04 -1.90 15.16
C SER A 57 -9.46 -0.91 14.07
N VAL A 58 -8.75 0.21 13.92
CA VAL A 58 -9.10 1.22 12.91
C VAL A 58 -8.95 0.66 11.50
N PHE A 59 -7.94 -0.17 11.23
CA PHE A 59 -7.83 -0.83 9.93
C PHE A 59 -9.03 -1.73 9.66
N GLN A 60 -9.45 -2.55 10.64
CA GLN A 60 -10.64 -3.40 10.52
C GLN A 60 -11.92 -2.57 10.34
N ASP A 61 -12.11 -1.51 11.13
CA ASP A 61 -13.27 -0.62 11.07
C ASP A 61 -13.36 0.15 9.74
N THR A 62 -12.24 0.32 9.07
CA THR A 62 -12.15 0.96 7.74
C THR A 62 -12.19 -0.05 6.58
N GLY A 63 -12.46 -1.33 6.87
CA GLY A 63 -12.68 -2.36 5.85
C GLY A 63 -11.42 -3.07 5.37
N PHE A 64 -10.32 -2.96 6.11
CA PHE A 64 -9.11 -3.71 5.82
C PHE A 64 -9.12 -5.07 6.54
N VAL A 65 -8.61 -6.08 5.86
CA VAL A 65 -8.30 -7.39 6.44
C VAL A 65 -6.83 -7.38 6.84
N ILE A 66 -6.54 -7.72 8.09
CA ILE A 66 -5.17 -7.83 8.60
C ILE A 66 -4.54 -9.09 8.02
N GLU A 67 -3.45 -8.92 7.28
CA GLU A 67 -2.67 -10.03 6.70
C GLU A 67 -1.57 -10.50 7.65
N ALA A 68 -0.92 -9.57 8.34
CA ALA A 68 0.06 -9.86 9.38
C ALA A 68 0.12 -8.73 10.41
N ALA A 69 0.37 -9.07 11.67
CA ALA A 69 0.58 -8.11 12.74
C ALA A 69 1.54 -8.70 13.78
N ASP A 70 2.63 -8.01 14.03
CA ASP A 70 3.66 -8.41 14.99
C ASP A 70 3.96 -7.24 15.93
N LEU A 71 3.57 -7.40 17.18
CA LEU A 71 3.75 -6.37 18.22
C LEU A 71 5.23 -6.14 18.54
N GLU A 72 6.06 -7.16 18.46
CA GLU A 72 7.48 -7.05 18.82
C GLU A 72 8.20 -6.13 17.84
N THR A 73 8.08 -6.40 16.56
CA THR A 73 8.62 -5.52 15.50
C THR A 73 7.82 -4.24 15.32
N GLY A 74 6.54 -4.22 15.70
CA GLY A 74 5.62 -3.10 15.53
C GLY A 74 5.02 -2.99 14.14
N VAL A 75 5.18 -4.00 13.29
CA VAL A 75 4.71 -3.99 11.91
C VAL A 75 3.30 -4.56 11.81
N ILE A 76 2.42 -3.86 11.08
CA ILE A 76 1.08 -4.31 10.70
C ILE A 76 0.96 -4.21 9.20
N THR A 77 0.49 -5.27 8.53
CA THR A 77 0.15 -5.27 7.11
C THR A 77 -1.30 -5.65 6.92
N SER A 78 -1.96 -4.95 6.03
CA SER A 78 -3.38 -5.16 5.76
C SER A 78 -3.74 -4.83 4.32
N LYS A 79 -4.87 -5.35 3.85
CA LYS A 79 -5.36 -5.16 2.49
C LYS A 79 -6.86 -4.95 2.48
N SER A 80 -7.34 -4.01 1.68
CA SER A 80 -8.78 -3.84 1.43
C SER A 80 -9.33 -4.95 0.54
N ALA A 81 -10.65 -5.09 0.51
CA ALA A 81 -11.31 -5.86 -0.54
C ALA A 81 -10.92 -5.33 -1.93
N THR A 82 -10.78 -6.24 -2.90
CA THR A 82 -10.54 -5.85 -4.29
C THR A 82 -11.87 -5.45 -4.93
N VAL A 83 -11.92 -4.24 -5.46
CA VAL A 83 -13.06 -3.75 -6.25
C VAL A 83 -12.74 -3.93 -7.73
N THR A 84 -13.62 -4.62 -8.45
CA THR A 84 -13.46 -4.87 -9.88
C THR A 84 -14.53 -4.11 -10.65
N ASN A 85 -14.13 -3.25 -11.57
CA ASN A 85 -15.00 -2.51 -12.47
C ASN A 85 -14.78 -2.99 -13.91
N GLN A 86 -15.87 -3.37 -14.59
CA GLN A 86 -15.84 -3.72 -16.01
C GLN A 86 -16.24 -2.51 -16.84
N SER A 87 -15.41 -2.16 -17.83
CA SER A 87 -15.79 -1.15 -18.82
C SER A 87 -16.49 -1.87 -20.00
N TYR A 88 -17.82 -1.72 -20.07
CA TYR A 88 -18.59 -2.24 -21.17
C TYR A 88 -18.22 -1.51 -22.48
N GLY A 89 -17.79 -2.26 -23.49
CA GLY A 89 -17.51 -1.76 -24.84
C GLY A 89 -16.06 -1.74 -25.28
N ILE A 90 -15.07 -1.72 -24.36
CA ILE A 90 -13.64 -1.67 -24.72
C ILE A 90 -12.87 -2.92 -24.26
N GLY A 91 -13.53 -3.86 -23.57
CA GLY A 91 -12.92 -5.14 -23.15
C GLY A 91 -11.86 -4.99 -22.06
N TYR A 92 -11.89 -3.89 -21.27
CA TYR A 92 -10.99 -3.69 -20.14
C TYR A 92 -11.69 -3.98 -18.81
N ILE A 93 -10.98 -4.66 -17.92
CA ILE A 93 -11.37 -4.90 -16.53
C ILE A 93 -10.35 -4.21 -15.64
N TYR A 94 -10.83 -3.34 -14.75
CA TYR A 94 -9.99 -2.65 -13.78
C TYR A 94 -10.24 -3.24 -12.40
N SER A 95 -9.18 -3.72 -11.74
CA SER A 95 -9.22 -4.19 -10.36
C SER A 95 -8.39 -3.25 -9.50
N VAL A 96 -8.97 -2.78 -8.39
CA VAL A 96 -8.33 -1.87 -7.46
C VAL A 96 -8.38 -2.47 -6.07
N ALA A 97 -7.24 -2.49 -5.38
CA ALA A 97 -7.13 -2.84 -3.98
C ALA A 97 -6.17 -1.86 -3.29
N VAL A 98 -6.41 -1.56 -2.01
CA VAL A 98 -5.51 -0.73 -1.21
C VAL A 98 -4.78 -1.62 -0.22
N ARG A 99 -3.45 -1.51 -0.18
CA ARG A 99 -2.63 -2.09 0.87
C ARG A 99 -2.29 -0.99 1.87
N ALA A 100 -2.54 -1.27 3.15
CA ALA A 100 -2.13 -0.40 4.24
C ALA A 100 -1.09 -1.09 5.10
N THR A 101 -0.01 -0.38 5.40
CA THR A 101 1.02 -0.82 6.32
C THR A 101 1.17 0.20 7.43
N ALA A 102 1.41 -0.27 8.65
CA ALA A 102 1.74 0.59 9.78
C ALA A 102 3.01 0.08 10.46
N PHE A 103 3.79 1.02 10.95
CA PHE A 103 4.90 0.76 11.84
C PHE A 103 4.68 1.52 13.13
N VAL A 104 4.67 0.81 14.26
CA VAL A 104 4.44 1.37 15.60
C VAL A 104 5.69 1.14 16.45
N GLU A 105 6.29 2.21 16.90
CA GLU A 105 7.48 2.19 17.77
C GLU A 105 7.22 2.91 19.09
N GLU A 106 7.88 2.49 20.15
CA GLU A 106 7.92 3.20 21.40
C GLU A 106 9.10 4.18 21.38
N THR A 107 8.82 5.46 21.60
CA THR A 107 9.85 6.53 21.59
C THR A 107 10.33 6.85 23.00
N SER A 108 9.47 6.71 24.00
CA SER A 108 9.78 6.82 25.43
C SER A 108 8.64 6.17 26.24
N PRO A 109 8.78 5.97 27.57
CA PRO A 109 7.72 5.42 28.39
C PRO A 109 6.39 6.15 28.20
N ASN A 110 5.35 5.44 27.83
CA ASN A 110 4.00 5.95 27.50
C ASN A 110 3.97 6.96 26.32
N HIS A 111 4.96 6.93 25.45
CA HIS A 111 4.95 7.68 24.20
C HIS A 111 5.27 6.72 23.05
N ALA A 112 4.40 6.63 22.08
CA ALA A 112 4.58 5.82 20.91
C ALA A 112 4.28 6.61 19.64
N LYS A 113 4.88 6.19 18.55
CA LYS A 113 4.75 6.79 17.24
C LYS A 113 4.18 5.78 16.26
N ALA A 114 3.25 6.19 15.42
CA ALA A 114 2.77 5.39 14.31
C ALA A 114 3.13 6.05 12.98
N ARG A 115 3.68 5.29 12.06
CA ARG A 115 3.84 5.65 10.65
C ARG A 115 2.95 4.77 9.81
N LEU A 116 2.11 5.40 8.99
CA LEU A 116 1.17 4.73 8.09
C LEU A 116 1.61 4.91 6.65
N ASN A 117 1.41 3.88 5.82
CA ASN A 117 1.60 3.95 4.39
C ASN A 117 0.44 3.25 3.67
N TYR A 118 -0.16 3.93 2.69
CA TYR A 118 -1.26 3.42 1.88
C TYR A 118 -0.83 3.38 0.42
N LEU A 119 -0.94 2.20 -0.20
CA LEU A 119 -0.64 1.96 -1.60
C LEU A 119 -1.92 1.49 -2.30
N GLU A 120 -2.35 2.21 -3.33
CA GLU A 120 -3.42 1.77 -4.21
C GLU A 120 -2.82 0.94 -5.35
N SER A 121 -3.16 -0.34 -5.40
CA SER A 121 -2.75 -1.26 -6.45
C SER A 121 -3.83 -1.36 -7.50
N ARG A 122 -3.54 -0.91 -8.72
CA ARG A 122 -4.44 -0.93 -9.87
C ARG A 122 -3.94 -1.95 -10.88
N ILE A 123 -4.81 -2.89 -11.26
CA ILE A 123 -4.53 -3.86 -12.30
C ILE A 123 -5.52 -3.63 -13.45
N GLN A 124 -5.00 -3.39 -14.64
CA GLN A 124 -5.80 -3.37 -15.86
C GLN A 124 -5.63 -4.69 -16.57
N SER A 125 -6.73 -5.40 -16.76
CA SER A 125 -6.77 -6.67 -17.51
C SER A 125 -7.50 -6.48 -18.82
N THR A 126 -7.12 -7.25 -19.84
CA THR A 126 -7.78 -7.33 -21.13
C THR A 126 -8.22 -8.77 -21.38
N VAL A 127 -9.01 -8.99 -22.42
CA VAL A 127 -9.37 -10.34 -22.89
C VAL A 127 -8.15 -11.19 -23.28
N TYR A 128 -7.00 -10.56 -23.51
CA TYR A 128 -5.74 -11.22 -23.86
C TYR A 128 -4.82 -11.48 -22.68
N GLY A 129 -5.18 -11.05 -21.47
CA GLY A 129 -4.39 -11.27 -20.24
C GLY A 129 -4.46 -10.14 -19.23
N ALA A 130 -3.95 -10.44 -18.04
CA ALA A 130 -3.80 -9.45 -16.97
C ALA A 130 -2.53 -8.62 -17.18
N GLY A 131 -2.64 -7.30 -16.99
CA GLY A 131 -1.50 -6.41 -16.93
C GLY A 131 -0.75 -6.51 -15.60
N SER A 132 0.39 -5.86 -15.51
CA SER A 132 1.12 -5.71 -14.26
C SER A 132 0.40 -4.75 -13.31
N PRO A 133 0.46 -4.99 -12.00
CA PRO A 133 -0.05 -4.03 -11.02
C PRO A 133 0.72 -2.71 -11.10
N ASN A 134 -0.02 -1.61 -11.01
CA ASN A 134 0.51 -0.26 -10.87
C ASN A 134 0.20 0.22 -9.46
N ASP A 135 1.23 0.29 -8.61
CA ASP A 135 1.11 0.68 -7.20
C ASP A 135 1.36 2.19 -7.08
N ILE A 136 0.35 2.91 -6.58
CA ILE A 136 0.35 4.36 -6.44
C ILE A 136 0.25 4.68 -4.95
N PRO A 137 1.23 5.35 -4.33
CA PRO A 137 1.13 5.82 -2.96
C PRO A 137 -0.01 6.84 -2.82
N ASN A 138 -0.71 6.77 -1.69
CA ASN A 138 -1.64 7.82 -1.32
C ASN A 138 -0.83 9.02 -0.78
N GLU A 139 -1.00 10.18 -1.38
CA GLU A 139 -0.33 11.44 -1.01
C GLU A 139 -1.35 12.51 -0.56
N ASP A 140 -2.56 12.10 -0.18
CA ASP A 140 -3.59 13.03 0.31
C ASP A 140 -3.46 13.27 1.83
N PRO A 141 -3.06 14.47 2.29
CA PRO A 141 -2.93 14.77 3.71
C PRO A 141 -4.25 14.62 4.47
N ALA A 142 -5.38 14.97 3.86
CA ALA A 142 -6.69 14.88 4.52
C ALA A 142 -7.08 13.42 4.81
N TYR A 143 -6.65 12.49 3.95
CA TYR A 143 -6.85 11.07 4.19
C TYR A 143 -6.08 10.60 5.43
N TYR A 144 -4.79 10.96 5.55
CA TYR A 144 -3.97 10.59 6.71
C TYR A 144 -4.50 11.22 8.00
N GLU A 145 -4.86 12.50 7.97
CA GLU A 145 -5.45 13.19 9.13
C GLU A 145 -6.72 12.49 9.63
N LYS A 146 -7.62 12.10 8.71
CA LYS A 146 -8.84 11.36 9.04
C LYS A 146 -8.54 10.03 9.73
N ILE A 147 -7.55 9.29 9.24
CA ILE A 147 -7.18 7.99 9.84
C ILE A 147 -6.52 8.19 11.21
N PHE A 148 -5.61 9.14 11.35
CA PHE A 148 -4.99 9.46 12.64
C PHE A 148 -5.99 9.95 13.67
N ASN A 149 -7.02 10.69 13.27
CA ASN A 149 -8.12 11.07 14.17
C ASN A 149 -8.87 9.84 14.71
N LYS A 150 -9.18 8.86 13.85
CA LYS A 150 -9.79 7.59 14.27
C LYS A 150 -8.88 6.79 15.22
N ILE A 151 -7.57 6.78 14.97
CA ILE A 151 -6.61 6.10 15.85
C ILE A 151 -6.56 6.80 17.22
N ARG A 152 -6.57 8.15 17.29
CA ARG A 152 -6.64 8.89 18.56
C ARG A 152 -7.91 8.56 19.34
N GLU A 153 -9.04 8.48 18.69
CA GLU A 153 -10.30 8.08 19.30
C GLU A 153 -10.22 6.65 19.86
N ALA A 154 -9.68 5.71 19.08
CA ALA A 154 -9.51 4.32 19.52
C ALA A 154 -8.52 4.18 20.69
N VAL A 155 -7.43 4.96 20.70
CA VAL A 155 -6.48 5.04 21.83
C VAL A 155 -7.18 5.57 23.08
N PHE A 156 -7.90 6.69 22.96
CA PHE A 156 -8.63 7.28 24.08
C PHE A 156 -9.62 6.31 24.71
N LEU A 157 -10.40 5.61 23.91
CA LEU A 157 -11.35 4.61 24.40
C LEU A 157 -10.64 3.47 25.16
N ARG A 158 -9.51 2.97 24.65
CA ARG A 158 -8.74 1.89 25.29
C ARG A 158 -8.11 2.31 26.62
N GLU A 159 -7.59 3.54 26.68
CA GLU A 159 -7.06 4.08 27.94
C GLU A 159 -8.17 4.29 28.97
N ALA A 160 -9.33 4.78 28.57
CA ALA A 160 -10.49 4.93 29.45
C ALA A 160 -10.95 3.59 30.04
N TYR A 161 -11.01 2.52 29.22
CA TYR A 161 -11.34 1.18 29.70
C TYR A 161 -10.29 0.63 30.68
N LYS A 162 -9.00 0.88 30.44
CA LYS A 162 -7.93 0.46 31.35
C LYS A 162 -8.00 1.18 32.69
N ALA A 163 -8.42 2.45 32.71
CA ALA A 163 -8.56 3.24 33.92
C ALA A 163 -9.81 2.88 34.76
N THR A 164 -10.79 2.16 34.19
CA THR A 164 -11.99 1.73 34.89
C THR A 164 -11.71 0.37 35.54
N PRO A 165 -11.60 0.28 36.89
CA PRO A 165 -11.41 -1.02 37.54
C PRO A 165 -12.63 -1.91 37.28
N ASP A 166 -12.34 -3.18 36.95
CA ASP A 166 -13.32 -4.24 36.72
C ASP A 166 -14.33 -4.25 37.89
N LYS A 167 -15.59 -3.91 37.62
CA LYS A 167 -16.65 -4.10 38.62
C LYS A 167 -16.82 -5.60 38.77
N PRO A 168 -16.59 -6.19 39.95
CA PRO A 168 -16.84 -7.60 40.17
C PRO A 168 -18.31 -7.92 39.87
N LYS A 169 -18.53 -8.96 39.04
CA LYS A 169 -19.84 -9.54 38.78
C LYS A 169 -20.44 -10.12 40.05
#